data_7c40da318b8300828bcf6da1d2433d39
#
_entry.id   7c40da318b8300828bcf6da1d2433d39
#
_cell.length_a   1.000
_cell.length_b   1.000
_cell.length_c   1.000
_cell.angle_alpha   90.00
_cell.angle_beta   90.00
_cell.angle_gamma   90.00
#
_symmetry.space_group_name_H-M   'P 1'
#
loop_
_entity.id
_entity.type
_entity.pdbx_description
1 polymer ?
#
loop_
_entity_poly.entity_id
_entity_poly.type
_entity_poly.pdbx_seq_one_letter_code
_entity_poly.pdbx_strand_id
1 'polypeptide(L)'
;GWPLNEKTCSWAAQNGHLECLKYAHENGCPWDEYACSNAAKNGRLECLKYARENGCPWNEATCSKAALRAAKSRRHRECLKYAHDNGCPGSESYAHHLQ
;
A
#
# COMPACT_ATOMS: atom_id res chain seq x y z
N GLY A 1 7.63 -20.97 -13.20
CA GLY A 1 7.23 -19.59 -13.04
C GLY A 1 6.52 -19.34 -11.74
N TRP A 2 6.34 -18.08 -11.44
CA TRP A 2 5.63 -17.65 -10.25
C TRP A 2 4.14 -17.85 -10.42
N PRO A 3 3.44 -18.34 -9.41
CA PRO A 3 1.99 -18.36 -9.47
C PRO A 3 1.48 -16.91 -9.45
N LEU A 4 0.61 -16.57 -10.41
CA LEU A 4 0.08 -15.21 -10.51
C LEU A 4 -1.32 -15.17 -9.90
N ASN A 5 -1.39 -14.96 -8.60
CA ASN A 5 -2.65 -14.80 -7.89
C ASN A 5 -2.56 -13.60 -6.95
N GLU A 6 -3.65 -13.29 -6.25
CA GLU A 6 -3.69 -12.13 -5.36
C GLU A 6 -2.64 -12.18 -4.25
N LYS A 7 -2.21 -13.38 -3.87
CA LYS A 7 -1.18 -13.52 -2.85
C LYS A 7 0.19 -13.09 -3.36
N THR A 8 0.45 -13.30 -4.66
CA THR A 8 1.72 -12.89 -5.26
C THR A 8 1.87 -11.38 -5.21
N CYS A 9 0.81 -10.65 -5.59
CA CYS A 9 0.85 -9.19 -5.57
C CYS A 9 0.94 -8.66 -4.14
N SER A 10 0.16 -9.20 -3.20
CA SER A 10 0.22 -8.73 -1.82
C SER A 10 1.57 -9.06 -1.17
N TRP A 11 2.16 -10.21 -1.48
CA TRP A 11 3.48 -10.56 -0.99
C TRP A 11 4.55 -9.59 -1.51
N ALA A 12 4.53 -9.31 -2.80
CA ALA A 12 5.50 -8.38 -3.39
C ALA A 12 5.35 -6.98 -2.78
N ALA A 13 4.12 -6.52 -2.61
CA ALA A 13 3.84 -5.22 -2.01
C ALA A 13 4.30 -5.17 -0.55
N GLN A 14 4.01 -6.22 0.20
CA GLN A 14 4.37 -6.32 1.60
C GLN A 14 5.88 -6.24 1.81
N ASN A 15 6.65 -6.84 0.91
CA ASN A 15 8.10 -6.92 1.04
C ASN A 15 8.85 -5.85 0.26
N GLY A 16 8.13 -4.93 -0.36
CA GLY A 16 8.76 -3.82 -1.08
C GLY A 16 9.43 -4.23 -2.38
N HIS A 17 9.04 -5.35 -2.96
CA HIS A 17 9.58 -5.81 -4.22
C HIS A 17 8.85 -5.19 -5.39
N LEU A 18 9.15 -3.93 -5.68
CA LEU A 18 8.45 -3.16 -6.70
C LEU A 18 8.52 -3.81 -8.08
N GLU A 19 9.69 -4.29 -8.48
CA GLU A 19 9.84 -4.91 -9.80
C GLU A 19 9.02 -6.19 -9.92
N CYS A 20 8.95 -6.98 -8.85
CA CYS A 20 8.11 -8.18 -8.84
C CYS A 20 6.63 -7.81 -8.91
N LEU A 21 6.24 -6.75 -8.21
CA LEU A 21 4.86 -6.26 -8.22
C LEU A 21 4.48 -5.81 -9.63
N LYS A 22 5.36 -5.06 -10.30
CA LYS A 22 5.13 -4.60 -11.66
C LYS A 22 5.00 -5.78 -12.62
N TYR A 23 5.92 -6.73 -12.51
CA TYR A 23 5.89 -7.92 -13.37
C TYR A 23 4.58 -8.69 -13.20
N ALA A 24 4.19 -8.93 -11.95
CA ALA A 24 2.95 -9.65 -11.67
C ALA A 24 1.74 -8.93 -12.25
N HIS A 25 1.65 -7.64 -12.00
CA HIS A 25 0.52 -6.86 -12.49
C HIS A 25 0.46 -6.83 -14.03
N GLU A 26 1.60 -6.60 -14.67
CA GLU A 26 1.68 -6.54 -16.13
C GLU A 26 1.31 -7.87 -16.80
N ASN A 27 1.43 -8.97 -16.06
CA ASN A 27 1.08 -10.30 -16.55
C ASN A 27 -0.30 -10.76 -16.07
N GLY A 28 -1.14 -9.82 -15.64
CA GLY A 28 -2.52 -10.11 -15.33
C GLY A 28 -2.80 -10.62 -13.92
N CYS A 29 -1.83 -10.50 -13.03
CA CYS A 29 -2.03 -10.91 -11.64
C CYS A 29 -3.13 -10.05 -11.00
N PRO A 30 -4.18 -10.68 -10.46
CA PRO A 30 -5.22 -9.92 -9.77
C PRO A 30 -4.69 -9.38 -8.44
N TRP A 31 -5.18 -8.22 -8.03
CA TRP A 31 -4.89 -7.71 -6.70
C TRP A 31 -6.17 -7.18 -6.07
N ASP A 32 -6.12 -7.08 -4.75
CA ASP A 32 -7.25 -6.60 -3.97
C ASP A 32 -6.74 -5.56 -2.97
N GLU A 33 -7.60 -5.16 -2.03
CA GLU A 33 -7.25 -4.14 -1.03
C GLU A 33 -6.04 -4.55 -0.17
N TYR A 34 -5.70 -5.83 -0.11
CA TYR A 34 -4.55 -6.28 0.67
C TYR A 34 -3.23 -5.84 0.08
N ALA A 35 -3.16 -5.65 -1.24
CA ALA A 35 -1.92 -5.16 -1.84
C ALA A 35 -1.59 -3.77 -1.30
N CYS A 36 -2.56 -2.86 -1.28
CA CYS A 36 -2.36 -1.53 -0.74
C CYS A 36 -2.17 -1.54 0.78
N SER A 37 -3.02 -2.28 1.52
CA SER A 37 -2.92 -2.28 2.98
C SER A 37 -1.63 -2.92 3.48
N ASN A 38 -1.15 -3.97 2.82
CA ASN A 38 0.12 -4.60 3.21
C ASN A 38 1.31 -3.71 2.88
N ALA A 39 1.27 -2.99 1.76
CA ALA A 39 2.32 -2.02 1.45
C ALA A 39 2.36 -0.92 2.52
N ALA A 40 1.20 -0.40 2.89
CA ALA A 40 1.12 0.64 3.92
C ALA A 40 1.56 0.12 5.29
N LYS A 41 1.14 -1.09 5.63
CA LYS A 41 1.50 -1.72 6.90
C LYS A 41 3.00 -1.83 7.10
N ASN A 42 3.73 -2.04 6.00
CA ASN A 42 5.17 -2.23 6.06
C ASN A 42 5.97 -1.02 5.56
N GLY A 43 5.31 0.11 5.34
CA GLY A 43 5.99 1.33 4.95
C GLY A 43 6.55 1.30 3.54
N ARG A 44 5.93 0.56 2.64
CA ARG A 44 6.42 0.40 1.26
C ARG A 44 5.75 1.42 0.34
N LEU A 45 6.21 2.66 0.40
CA LEU A 45 5.59 3.77 -0.32
C LEU A 45 5.54 3.56 -1.84
N GLU A 46 6.65 3.13 -2.44
CA GLU A 46 6.70 2.96 -3.89
C GLU A 46 5.73 1.89 -4.39
N CYS A 47 5.59 0.80 -3.63
CA CYS A 47 4.63 -0.24 -3.96
C CYS A 47 3.20 0.26 -3.80
N LEU A 48 2.94 1.04 -2.75
CA LEU A 48 1.62 1.61 -2.53
C LEU A 48 1.24 2.56 -3.67
N LYS A 49 2.18 3.43 -4.09
CA LYS A 49 1.95 4.34 -5.20
C LYS A 49 1.66 3.59 -6.50
N TYR A 50 2.50 2.59 -6.80
CA TYR A 50 2.32 1.82 -8.04
C TYR A 50 0.97 1.12 -8.05
N ALA A 51 0.64 0.45 -6.95
CA ALA A 51 -0.64 -0.26 -6.85
C ALA A 51 -1.80 0.70 -7.06
N ARG A 52 -1.77 1.84 -6.37
CA ARG A 52 -2.88 2.79 -6.43
C ARG A 52 -3.01 3.45 -7.80
N GLU A 53 -1.89 3.79 -8.43
CA GLU A 53 -1.88 4.40 -9.76
C GLU A 53 -2.41 3.43 -10.84
N ASN A 54 -2.35 2.14 -10.56
CA ASN A 54 -2.81 1.11 -11.48
C ASN A 54 -4.14 0.48 -11.07
N GLY A 55 -4.91 1.19 -10.26
CA GLY A 55 -6.29 0.81 -9.97
C GLY A 55 -6.51 -0.17 -8.84
N CYS A 56 -5.48 -0.45 -8.04
CA CYS A 56 -5.65 -1.31 -6.89
C CYS A 56 -6.61 -0.66 -5.88
N PRO A 57 -7.65 -1.36 -5.44
CA PRO A 57 -8.57 -0.78 -4.45
C PRO A 57 -7.90 -0.62 -3.09
N TRP A 58 -8.34 0.37 -2.33
CA TRP A 58 -7.91 0.53 -0.95
C TRP A 58 -9.10 0.86 -0.06
N ASN A 59 -8.89 0.74 1.25
CA ASN A 59 -9.95 0.99 2.22
C ASN A 59 -9.35 1.60 3.50
N GLU A 60 -10.16 1.71 4.55
CA GLU A 60 -9.71 2.29 5.80
C GLU A 60 -8.51 1.56 6.40
N ALA A 61 -8.37 0.25 6.13
CA ALA A 61 -7.24 -0.52 6.65
C ALA A 61 -5.91 0.01 6.11
N THR A 62 -5.88 0.54 4.88
CA THR A 62 -4.67 1.11 4.32
C THR A 62 -4.13 2.22 5.21
N CYS A 63 -5.00 3.14 5.61
CA CYS A 63 -4.61 4.24 6.47
C CYS A 63 -4.33 3.80 7.89
N SER A 64 -5.19 2.96 8.46
CA SER A 64 -5.02 2.54 9.85
C SER A 64 -3.74 1.74 10.06
N LYS A 65 -3.38 0.89 9.12
CA LYS A 65 -2.15 0.11 9.23
C LYS A 65 -0.90 0.97 9.11
N ALA A 66 -0.93 1.98 8.24
CA ALA A 66 0.18 2.93 8.17
C ALA A 66 0.25 3.77 9.45
N ALA A 67 -0.89 4.19 9.97
CA ALA A 67 -0.96 5.02 11.16
C ALA A 67 -0.42 4.34 12.41
N LEU A 68 -0.52 3.01 12.48
CA LEU A 68 -0.02 2.27 13.63
C LEU A 68 1.46 2.55 13.92
N ARG A 69 2.24 2.89 12.91
CA ARG A 69 3.66 3.12 13.07
C ARG A 69 4.11 4.51 12.59
N ALA A 70 3.19 5.34 12.16
CA ALA A 70 3.52 6.66 11.57
C ALA A 70 4.27 7.57 12.54
N ALA A 71 3.98 7.47 13.83
CA ALA A 71 4.65 8.30 14.82
C ALA A 71 6.12 7.96 15.00
N LYS A 72 6.50 6.72 14.71
CA LYS A 72 7.88 6.23 14.94
C LYS A 72 8.62 5.89 13.66
N SER A 73 7.94 5.85 12.52
CA SER A 73 8.55 5.46 11.27
C SER A 73 8.22 6.47 10.19
N ARG A 74 9.26 7.06 9.62
CA ARG A 74 9.12 8.01 8.54
C ARG A 74 8.46 7.35 7.32
N ARG A 75 8.83 6.11 7.01
CA ARG A 75 8.26 5.40 5.87
C ARG A 75 6.76 5.22 6.01
N HIS A 76 6.30 4.86 7.20
CA HIS A 76 4.86 4.69 7.46
C HIS A 76 4.13 6.02 7.40
N ARG A 77 4.77 7.10 7.88
CA ARG A 77 4.19 8.42 7.81
C ARG A 77 4.02 8.87 6.35
N GLU A 78 5.00 8.56 5.52
CA GLU A 78 4.92 8.91 4.09
C GLU A 78 3.80 8.12 3.40
N CYS A 79 3.59 6.86 3.77
CA CYS A 79 2.47 6.08 3.25
C CYS A 79 1.14 6.67 3.69
N LEU A 80 1.04 7.06 4.96
CA LEU A 80 -0.18 7.68 5.48
C LEU A 80 -0.46 9.00 4.77
N LYS A 81 0.57 9.81 4.58
CA LYS A 81 0.43 11.09 3.88
C LYS A 81 -0.04 10.88 2.44
N TYR A 82 0.56 9.95 1.75
CA TYR A 82 0.16 9.64 0.39
C TYR A 82 -1.31 9.20 0.34
N ALA A 83 -1.69 8.32 1.24
CA ALA A 83 -3.08 7.84 1.31
C ALA A 83 -4.04 8.99 1.59
N HIS A 84 -3.70 9.83 2.55
CA HIS A 84 -4.55 10.98 2.90
C HIS A 84 -4.67 11.95 1.72
N ASP A 85 -3.57 12.30 1.08
CA ASP A 85 -3.55 13.24 -0.04
C ASP A 85 -4.33 12.71 -1.25
N ASN A 86 -4.50 11.40 -1.34
CA ASN A 86 -5.20 10.77 -2.46
C ASN A 86 -6.59 10.23 -2.09
N GLY A 87 -7.15 10.69 -0.98
CA GLY A 87 -8.54 10.43 -0.62
C GLY A 87 -8.83 9.05 -0.03
N CYS A 88 -7.85 8.42 0.59
CA CYS A 88 -8.08 7.14 1.22
C CYS A 88 -9.14 7.26 2.33
N PRO A 89 -10.15 6.38 2.35
CA PRO A 89 -11.20 6.45 3.35
C PRO A 89 -10.65 6.40 4.78
N GLY A 90 -11.19 7.22 5.67
CA GLY A 90 -10.82 7.22 7.08
C GLY A 90 -9.53 7.92 7.42
N SER A 91 -8.82 8.48 6.43
CA SER A 91 -7.52 9.10 6.67
C SER A 91 -7.59 10.34 7.55
N GLU A 92 -8.73 11.02 7.59
CA GLU A 92 -8.89 12.21 8.43
C GLU A 92 -8.64 11.92 9.90
N SER A 93 -8.98 10.71 10.34
CA SER A 93 -8.77 10.30 11.74
C SER A 93 -7.31 10.27 12.14
N TYR A 94 -6.43 10.21 11.16
CA TYR A 94 -4.99 10.08 11.39
C TYR A 94 -4.20 11.29 10.93
N ALA A 95 -4.87 12.34 10.48
CA ALA A 95 -4.20 13.50 9.90
C ALA A 95 -3.22 14.17 10.86
N HIS A 96 -3.45 14.05 12.16
CA HIS A 96 -2.57 14.62 13.17
C HIS A 96 -1.15 14.05 13.12
N HIS A 97 -0.97 12.84 12.58
CA HIS A 97 0.35 12.27 12.41
C HIS A 97 1.15 12.90 11.26
N LEU A 98 0.49 13.75 10.48
CA LEU A 98 1.09 14.36 9.29
C LEU A 98 1.59 15.78 9.53
N GLN A 99 1.46 16.26 10.76
CA GLN A 99 1.89 17.61 11.15
C GLN A 99 3.32 17.62 11.71
#